data_52350eb5d7b0157a7ddff325043b5185
#
_entry.id   52350eb5d7b0157a7ddff325043b5185
#
_cell.length_a   1.000
_cell.length_b   1.000
_cell.length_c   1.000
_cell.angle_alpha   90.00
_cell.angle_beta   90.00
_cell.angle_gamma   90.00
#
_symmetry.space_group_name_H-M   'P 1'
#
loop_
_entity.id
_entity.type
_entity.pdbx_description
1 polymer ?
#
loop_
_entity_poly.entity_id
_entity_poly.type
_entity_poly.pdbx_seq_one_letter_code
_entity_poly.pdbx_strand_id
1 'polypeptide(L)'
;SKLYEKYEIQEKSVMRVIRNADIDAGSFDDEDLDYRNMMEHMVKQRNRLNPVCVQLNREINDKAKKKLTDYLEIGAKHLIEERTPLDMSFVFQLQNVLKNKPELFYKKRVPQPGKEISMNEKIIPQIEKKDVVLSYPFESMRPFISMLEEAASDPTVVSIKMTLYRVADRSKIVETLIEAAENGKEVIVLVELRARFDEANNIEMSKRLEEAGCQLLYGLGDYKVHSKLCLITRSVNNTFSYITQIGTGNYNEKTSRLYTDLSLITANQEIGADAAAVFAALQKGETVDDSNQLLVAPNCLQNRILSMIDEQIDKVKNGEEGYVGVKINSLTDKLIIEKLIEASQAGVKIDLEVRGICCIKPGVKGYTDNIRVVSVAVSYTHLRAHETSLHL
;
A
#
# COMPACT_ATOMS: atom_id res chain seq x y z
N SER A 1 -8.92 37.53 -24.35
CA SER A 1 -9.90 36.63 -23.69
C SER A 1 -11.27 37.32 -23.75
N LYS A 2 -12.32 36.61 -24.17
CA LYS A 2 -13.70 37.17 -24.23
C LYS A 2 -14.21 37.72 -22.88
N LEU A 3 -13.61 37.32 -21.77
CA LEU A 3 -13.96 37.77 -20.42
C LEU A 3 -13.45 39.20 -20.10
N TYR A 4 -12.44 39.69 -20.82
CA TYR A 4 -11.76 40.95 -20.51
C TYR A 4 -11.61 41.86 -21.76
N GLU A 5 -12.58 41.84 -22.66
CA GLU A 5 -12.53 42.62 -23.93
C GLU A 5 -12.43 44.14 -23.71
N LYS A 6 -12.89 44.62 -22.55
CA LYS A 6 -12.85 46.06 -22.19
C LYS A 6 -11.58 46.49 -21.44
N TYR A 7 -10.64 45.57 -21.22
CA TYR A 7 -9.43 45.83 -20.45
C TYR A 7 -8.19 45.53 -21.26
N GLU A 8 -7.18 46.35 -21.13
CA GLU A 8 -5.85 46.07 -21.64
C GLU A 8 -5.14 45.07 -20.71
N ILE A 9 -4.80 43.90 -21.24
CA ILE A 9 -4.10 42.88 -20.49
C ILE A 9 -2.61 43.22 -20.47
N GLN A 10 -2.11 43.69 -19.34
CA GLN A 10 -0.69 44.02 -19.17
C GLN A 10 0.18 42.77 -18.98
N GLU A 11 -0.33 41.76 -18.21
CA GLU A 11 0.37 40.53 -17.95
C GLU A 11 -0.59 39.35 -17.82
N LYS A 12 -0.08 38.16 -18.14
CA LYS A 12 -0.76 36.91 -17.90
C LYS A 12 0.25 35.83 -17.53
N SER A 13 -0.04 35.02 -16.54
CA SER A 13 0.72 33.85 -16.17
C SER A 13 -0.23 32.69 -15.81
N VAL A 14 0.22 31.47 -16.05
CA VAL A 14 -0.44 30.30 -15.49
C VAL A 14 0.25 29.98 -14.18
N MET A 15 -0.53 29.71 -13.16
CA MET A 15 0.01 29.34 -11.86
C MET A 15 -0.49 27.98 -11.40
N ARG A 16 0.34 27.29 -10.64
CA ARG A 16 -0.01 26.10 -9.86
C ARG A 16 0.16 26.40 -8.38
N VAL A 17 -0.89 26.25 -7.62
CA VAL A 17 -0.86 26.42 -6.17
C VAL A 17 -0.69 25.05 -5.52
N ILE A 18 0.40 24.86 -4.79
CA ILE A 18 0.66 23.66 -3.99
C ILE A 18 0.22 24.00 -2.57
N ARG A 19 -0.72 23.22 -2.04
CA ARG A 19 -1.26 23.39 -0.69
C ARG A 19 -0.66 22.36 0.25
N ASN A 20 -0.69 22.66 1.54
CA ASN A 20 -0.36 21.64 2.54
C ASN A 20 -1.25 20.41 2.33
N ALA A 21 -0.66 19.21 2.40
CA ALA A 21 -1.37 17.95 2.23
C ALA A 21 -1.59 17.22 3.57
N ASP A 22 -0.85 17.60 4.61
CA ASP A 22 -0.96 16.99 5.92
C ASP A 22 -2.07 17.69 6.70
N ILE A 23 -3.11 16.93 7.00
CA ILE A 23 -4.16 17.31 7.94
C ILE A 23 -3.93 16.43 9.16
N ASP A 24 -3.70 17.07 10.29
CA ASP A 24 -3.58 16.38 11.56
C ASP A 24 -4.97 15.93 12.01
N ALA A 25 -5.18 14.62 12.05
CA ALA A 25 -6.44 14.03 12.52
C ALA A 25 -6.71 14.32 14.00
N GLY A 26 -5.65 14.61 14.79
CA GLY A 26 -5.74 14.98 16.20
C GLY A 26 -6.26 16.39 16.48
N SER A 27 -6.52 17.21 15.44
CA SER A 27 -7.03 18.58 15.63
C SER A 27 -8.57 18.69 15.68
N PHE A 28 -9.29 17.57 15.62
CA PHE A 28 -10.75 17.55 15.72
C PHE A 28 -11.17 16.95 17.05
N ASP A 29 -11.47 17.81 18.02
CA ASP A 29 -11.95 17.46 19.36
C ASP A 29 -13.45 17.09 19.42
N ASP A 30 -14.07 16.72 18.29
CA ASP A 30 -15.48 16.35 18.24
C ASP A 30 -15.64 14.84 18.49
N GLU A 31 -15.81 14.46 19.77
CA GLU A 31 -15.97 13.07 20.22
C GLU A 31 -17.21 12.37 19.64
N ASP A 32 -18.15 13.13 19.02
CA ASP A 32 -19.42 12.61 18.48
C ASP A 32 -19.41 12.36 16.97
N LEU A 33 -18.34 12.71 16.24
CA LEU A 33 -18.28 12.51 14.79
C LEU A 33 -17.73 11.11 14.46
N ASP A 34 -18.55 10.30 13.80
CA ASP A 34 -18.11 9.07 13.13
C ASP A 34 -16.82 9.34 12.31
N TYR A 35 -15.78 8.55 12.54
CA TYR A 35 -14.45 8.69 11.92
C TYR A 35 -14.50 8.85 10.39
N ARG A 36 -15.43 8.20 9.72
CA ARG A 36 -15.67 8.36 8.28
C ARG A 36 -16.15 9.78 7.93
N ASN A 37 -17.11 10.32 8.68
CA ASN A 37 -17.63 11.67 8.47
C ASN A 37 -16.54 12.71 8.71
N MET A 38 -15.70 12.51 9.71
CA MET A 38 -14.51 13.32 9.96
C MET A 38 -13.56 13.28 8.75
N MET A 39 -13.27 12.10 8.22
CA MET A 39 -12.40 11.96 7.03
C MET A 39 -13.00 12.59 5.77
N GLU A 40 -14.32 12.48 5.56
CA GLU A 40 -15.01 13.19 4.47
C GLU A 40 -14.83 14.71 4.59
N HIS A 41 -14.98 15.24 5.79
CA HIS A 41 -14.81 16.66 6.05
C HIS A 41 -13.35 17.10 5.81
N MET A 42 -12.40 16.31 6.27
CA MET A 42 -10.97 16.54 6.03
C MET A 42 -10.62 16.56 4.54
N VAL A 43 -11.12 15.61 3.76
CA VAL A 43 -10.91 15.55 2.30
C VAL A 43 -11.49 16.79 1.62
N LYS A 44 -12.69 17.23 2.03
CA LYS A 44 -13.30 18.47 1.52
C LYS A 44 -12.50 19.71 1.91
N GLN A 45 -11.94 19.76 3.11
CA GLN A 45 -11.12 20.88 3.59
C GLN A 45 -9.74 20.95 2.91
N ARG A 46 -9.20 19.83 2.42
CA ARG A 46 -7.87 19.77 1.77
C ARG A 46 -7.70 20.82 0.68
N ASN A 47 -8.75 21.09 -0.10
CA ASN A 47 -8.75 22.12 -1.14
C ASN A 47 -8.70 23.56 -0.58
N ARG A 48 -8.89 23.74 0.72
CA ARG A 48 -8.87 25.02 1.42
C ARG A 48 -7.64 25.19 2.32
N LEU A 49 -6.77 24.18 2.41
CA LEU A 49 -5.54 24.26 3.20
C LEU A 49 -4.63 25.37 2.66
N ASN A 50 -3.83 25.92 3.56
CA ASN A 50 -2.93 27.04 3.24
C ASN A 50 -1.96 26.68 2.10
N PRO A 51 -1.77 27.54 1.14
CA PRO A 51 -0.74 27.41 0.13
C PRO A 51 0.64 27.33 0.78
N VAL A 52 1.47 26.40 0.33
CA VAL A 52 2.87 26.27 0.77
C VAL A 52 3.84 26.69 -0.31
N CYS A 53 3.41 26.66 -1.58
CA CYS A 53 4.22 27.06 -2.72
C CYS A 53 3.33 27.45 -3.89
N VAL A 54 3.78 28.41 -4.68
CA VAL A 54 3.14 28.79 -5.94
C VAL A 54 4.19 28.76 -7.05
N GLN A 55 3.90 27.99 -8.08
CA GLN A 55 4.70 27.92 -9.30
C GLN A 55 4.07 28.77 -10.40
N LEU A 56 4.88 29.54 -11.08
CA LEU A 56 4.49 30.37 -12.23
C LEU A 56 5.21 29.87 -13.49
N ASN A 57 4.51 29.84 -14.63
CA ASN A 57 5.11 29.42 -15.90
C ASN A 57 5.95 30.53 -16.58
N ARG A 58 5.92 31.72 -16.05
CA ARG A 58 6.70 32.87 -16.47
C ARG A 58 6.77 33.93 -15.38
N GLU A 59 7.77 34.77 -15.47
CA GLU A 59 7.91 35.92 -14.60
C GLU A 59 6.74 36.88 -14.70
N ILE A 60 6.35 37.46 -13.59
CA ILE A 60 5.38 38.53 -13.46
C ILE A 60 6.04 39.71 -12.72
N ASN A 61 5.52 40.96 -12.92
CA ASN A 61 6.11 42.11 -12.28
C ASN A 61 5.96 42.09 -10.75
N ASP A 62 6.78 42.89 -10.05
CA ASP A 62 6.85 42.86 -8.58
C ASP A 62 5.53 43.27 -7.92
N LYS A 63 4.75 44.17 -8.58
CA LYS A 63 3.42 44.58 -8.08
C LYS A 63 2.45 43.39 -8.11
N ALA A 64 2.49 42.58 -9.17
CA ALA A 64 1.68 41.37 -9.29
C ALA A 64 2.17 40.27 -8.34
N LYS A 65 3.51 40.11 -8.20
CA LYS A 65 4.11 39.19 -7.20
C LYS A 65 3.62 39.52 -5.80
N LYS A 66 3.72 40.79 -5.40
CA LYS A 66 3.28 41.25 -4.09
C LYS A 66 1.78 41.00 -3.86
N LYS A 67 0.92 41.39 -4.80
CA LYS A 67 -0.52 41.12 -4.68
C LYS A 67 -0.83 39.61 -4.54
N LEU A 68 -0.12 38.76 -5.27
CA LEU A 68 -0.33 37.31 -5.23
C LEU A 68 0.11 36.72 -3.90
N THR A 69 1.29 37.14 -3.40
CA THR A 69 1.79 36.67 -2.11
C THR A 69 0.96 37.14 -0.94
N ASP A 70 0.50 38.42 -0.97
CA ASP A 70 -0.40 38.97 0.04
C ASP A 70 -1.75 38.23 0.06
N TYR A 71 -2.33 37.97 -1.13
CA TYR A 71 -3.61 37.25 -1.25
C TYR A 71 -3.56 35.79 -0.80
N LEU A 72 -2.44 35.11 -1.04
CA LEU A 72 -2.26 33.72 -0.69
C LEU A 72 -1.59 33.52 0.67
N GLU A 73 -1.23 34.61 1.36
CA GLU A 73 -0.56 34.61 2.66
C GLU A 73 0.75 33.78 2.67
N ILE A 74 1.53 33.87 1.60
CA ILE A 74 2.81 33.18 1.46
C ILE A 74 3.98 34.15 1.38
N GLY A 75 5.14 33.72 1.87
CA GLY A 75 6.37 34.51 1.70
C GLY A 75 6.87 34.50 0.23
N ALA A 76 7.54 35.57 -0.20
CA ALA A 76 8.05 35.70 -1.56
C ALA A 76 8.97 34.54 -2.00
N LYS A 77 9.69 33.91 -1.06
CA LYS A 77 10.56 32.73 -1.29
C LYS A 77 9.79 31.48 -1.72
N HIS A 78 8.48 31.44 -1.50
CA HIS A 78 7.61 30.32 -1.88
C HIS A 78 6.93 30.52 -3.24
N LEU A 79 7.27 31.61 -3.95
CA LEU A 79 6.84 31.85 -5.32
C LEU A 79 7.99 31.48 -6.25
N ILE A 80 7.80 30.43 -7.04
CA ILE A 80 8.83 29.80 -7.88
C ILE A 80 8.48 30.02 -9.35
N GLU A 81 9.42 30.45 -10.14
CA GLU A 81 9.29 30.54 -11.59
C GLU A 81 9.82 29.27 -12.24
N GLU A 82 8.96 28.60 -12.99
CA GLU A 82 9.27 27.34 -13.65
C GLU A 82 9.35 27.54 -15.16
N ARG A 83 10.41 27.01 -15.76
CA ARG A 83 10.56 27.00 -17.24
C ARG A 83 9.92 25.78 -17.87
N THR A 84 9.53 24.82 -17.05
CA THR A 84 8.87 23.57 -17.46
C THR A 84 7.34 23.72 -17.36
N PRO A 85 6.55 22.85 -18.00
CA PRO A 85 5.11 22.80 -17.76
C PRO A 85 4.80 22.59 -16.28
N LEU A 86 3.89 23.39 -15.71
CA LEU A 86 3.52 23.34 -14.30
C LEU A 86 2.79 22.05 -13.90
N ASP A 87 2.21 21.35 -14.86
CA ASP A 87 1.56 20.07 -14.68
C ASP A 87 2.04 19.12 -15.79
N MET A 88 2.69 18.04 -15.39
CA MET A 88 3.20 17.02 -16.30
C MET A 88 2.20 15.88 -16.55
N SER A 89 1.01 15.93 -16.01
CA SER A 89 -0.01 14.88 -16.15
C SER A 89 -0.43 14.65 -17.61
N PHE A 90 -0.29 15.66 -18.47
CA PHE A 90 -0.53 15.51 -19.92
C PHE A 90 0.35 14.42 -20.56
N VAL A 91 1.51 14.11 -19.99
CA VAL A 91 2.42 13.07 -20.49
C VAL A 91 1.71 11.71 -20.54
N PHE A 92 0.81 11.44 -19.59
CA PHE A 92 0.02 10.20 -19.62
C PHE A 92 -0.92 10.13 -20.83
N GLN A 93 -1.35 11.28 -21.37
CA GLN A 93 -2.19 11.34 -22.56
C GLN A 93 -1.41 10.99 -23.82
N LEU A 94 -0.07 11.17 -23.83
CA LEU A 94 0.78 10.80 -24.96
C LEU A 94 0.66 9.31 -25.29
N GLN A 95 0.41 8.46 -24.32
CA GLN A 95 0.18 7.03 -24.54
C GLN A 95 -1.02 6.81 -25.49
N ASN A 96 -2.09 7.58 -25.33
CA ASN A 96 -3.27 7.49 -26.19
C ASN A 96 -3.01 8.05 -27.59
N VAL A 97 -2.26 9.14 -27.68
CA VAL A 97 -1.89 9.78 -28.96
C VAL A 97 -0.94 8.87 -29.77
N LEU A 98 -0.01 8.21 -29.08
CA LEU A 98 1.04 7.38 -29.68
C LEU A 98 0.66 5.91 -29.77
N LYS A 99 -0.58 5.51 -29.45
CA LYS A 99 -1.03 4.10 -29.44
C LYS A 99 -0.78 3.34 -30.75
N ASN A 100 -0.67 4.07 -31.87
CA ASN A 100 -0.41 3.50 -33.20
C ASN A 100 1.10 3.31 -33.49
N LYS A 101 1.97 3.56 -32.53
CA LYS A 101 3.42 3.41 -32.59
C LYS A 101 3.90 2.39 -31.55
N PRO A 102 3.66 1.08 -31.79
CA PRO A 102 3.95 0.03 -30.82
C PRO A 102 5.43 -0.07 -30.46
N GLU A 103 6.32 0.39 -31.33
CA GLU A 103 7.77 0.45 -31.11
C GLU A 103 8.17 1.39 -29.95
N LEU A 104 7.30 2.31 -29.56
CA LEU A 104 7.52 3.22 -28.43
C LEU A 104 7.04 2.65 -27.08
N PHE A 105 6.46 1.46 -27.09
CA PHE A 105 5.91 0.84 -25.89
C PHE A 105 6.57 -0.50 -25.62
N TYR A 106 6.75 -0.79 -24.32
CA TYR A 106 7.12 -2.14 -23.92
C TYR A 106 6.00 -3.13 -24.28
N LYS A 107 6.37 -4.36 -24.64
CA LYS A 107 5.40 -5.43 -24.84
C LYS A 107 4.51 -5.55 -23.59
N LYS A 108 3.20 -5.49 -23.80
CA LYS A 108 2.23 -5.65 -22.72
C LYS A 108 2.39 -7.03 -22.10
N ARG A 109 2.74 -7.07 -20.84
CA ARG A 109 2.77 -8.31 -20.08
C ARG A 109 1.34 -8.75 -19.79
N VAL A 110 1.02 -10.00 -20.07
CA VAL A 110 -0.23 -10.65 -19.72
C VAL A 110 0.07 -11.57 -18.55
N PRO A 111 -0.46 -11.29 -17.32
CA PRO A 111 -0.29 -12.19 -16.19
C PRO A 111 -0.85 -13.57 -16.52
N GLN A 112 -0.09 -14.61 -16.22
CA GLN A 112 -0.52 -15.99 -16.46
C GLN A 112 -1.31 -16.51 -15.25
N PRO A 113 -2.18 -17.51 -15.41
CA PRO A 113 -2.64 -18.30 -14.26
C PRO A 113 -1.44 -18.90 -13.52
N GLY A 114 -1.51 -19.01 -12.20
CA GLY A 114 -0.46 -19.65 -11.42
C GLY A 114 -0.21 -21.08 -11.93
N LYS A 115 1.05 -21.48 -12.00
CA LYS A 115 1.42 -22.82 -12.51
C LYS A 115 0.87 -23.96 -11.66
N GLU A 116 0.62 -23.67 -10.38
CA GLU A 116 0.28 -24.66 -9.37
C GLU A 116 -1.20 -24.72 -9.06
N ILE A 117 -2.01 -23.91 -9.76
CA ILE A 117 -3.45 -23.81 -9.55
C ILE A 117 -4.21 -23.90 -10.87
N SER A 118 -5.22 -24.77 -10.94
CA SER A 118 -6.10 -24.92 -12.08
C SER A 118 -7.28 -23.98 -11.97
N MET A 119 -7.49 -23.13 -12.96
CA MET A 119 -8.68 -22.25 -13.03
C MET A 119 -9.94 -22.97 -13.52
N ASN A 120 -9.82 -24.22 -13.95
CA ASN A 120 -10.95 -25.06 -14.41
C ASN A 120 -11.61 -25.85 -13.26
N GLU A 121 -11.02 -25.81 -12.08
CA GLU A 121 -11.50 -26.49 -10.88
C GLU A 121 -11.71 -25.48 -9.76
N LYS A 122 -12.50 -25.85 -8.75
CA LYS A 122 -12.65 -25.03 -7.55
C LYS A 122 -11.30 -24.75 -6.90
N ILE A 123 -11.09 -23.52 -6.46
CA ILE A 123 -9.81 -23.07 -5.91
C ILE A 123 -9.61 -23.58 -4.47
N ILE A 124 -10.65 -23.49 -3.64
CA ILE A 124 -10.58 -23.86 -2.22
C ILE A 124 -10.07 -25.30 -2.02
N PRO A 125 -10.61 -26.33 -2.71
CA PRO A 125 -10.10 -27.71 -2.57
C PRO A 125 -8.64 -27.90 -3.02
N GLN A 126 -8.12 -27.04 -3.88
CA GLN A 126 -6.72 -27.08 -4.29
C GLN A 126 -5.81 -26.51 -3.19
N ILE A 127 -6.25 -25.41 -2.53
CA ILE A 127 -5.53 -24.81 -1.40
C ILE A 127 -5.50 -25.74 -0.18
N GLU A 128 -6.57 -26.51 0.05
CA GLU A 128 -6.59 -27.53 1.13
C GLU A 128 -5.55 -28.65 0.94
N LYS A 129 -5.13 -28.89 -0.30
CA LYS A 129 -4.10 -29.92 -0.61
C LYS A 129 -2.69 -29.39 -0.54
N LYS A 130 -2.48 -28.13 -0.86
CA LYS A 130 -1.16 -27.50 -0.83
C LYS A 130 -1.24 -25.98 -0.84
N ASP A 131 -0.28 -25.35 -0.22
CA ASP A 131 -0.08 -23.90 -0.27
C ASP A 131 0.19 -23.42 -1.69
N VAL A 132 -0.31 -22.24 -2.02
CA VAL A 132 -0.09 -21.59 -3.30
C VAL A 132 0.53 -20.22 -3.10
N VAL A 133 1.65 -19.99 -3.77
CA VAL A 133 2.30 -18.67 -3.84
C VAL A 133 2.14 -18.11 -5.23
N LEU A 134 1.51 -16.93 -5.32
CA LEU A 134 1.38 -16.17 -6.57
C LEU A 134 2.40 -15.05 -6.59
N SER A 135 3.12 -14.92 -7.70
CA SER A 135 4.14 -13.88 -7.92
C SER A 135 3.63 -12.84 -8.92
N TYR A 136 3.22 -11.70 -8.42
CA TYR A 136 2.80 -10.56 -9.26
C TYR A 136 4.03 -9.82 -9.80
N PRO A 137 3.95 -9.20 -10.96
CA PRO A 137 2.87 -9.14 -11.97
C PRO A 137 2.92 -10.27 -13.00
N PHE A 138 3.71 -11.32 -12.74
CA PHE A 138 3.90 -12.45 -13.67
C PHE A 138 2.69 -13.37 -13.68
N GLU A 139 2.15 -13.60 -12.48
CA GLU A 139 0.93 -14.35 -12.28
C GLU A 139 -0.26 -13.42 -11.96
N SER A 140 -1.45 -13.93 -12.20
CA SER A 140 -2.69 -13.18 -12.06
C SER A 140 -3.22 -13.21 -10.63
N MET A 141 -3.87 -12.14 -10.18
CA MET A 141 -4.66 -12.13 -8.96
C MET A 141 -5.96 -12.95 -9.08
N ARG A 142 -6.28 -13.45 -10.28
CA ARG A 142 -7.55 -14.11 -10.54
C ARG A 142 -7.80 -15.34 -9.64
N PRO A 143 -6.81 -16.22 -9.34
CA PRO A 143 -7.03 -17.33 -8.40
C PRO A 143 -7.53 -16.87 -7.02
N PHE A 144 -6.97 -15.79 -6.49
CA PHE A 144 -7.43 -15.21 -5.24
C PHE A 144 -8.87 -14.66 -5.34
N ILE A 145 -9.20 -13.96 -6.42
CA ILE A 145 -10.56 -13.45 -6.65
C ILE A 145 -11.55 -14.62 -6.75
N SER A 146 -11.22 -15.65 -7.55
CA SER A 146 -12.08 -16.83 -7.68
C SER A 146 -12.26 -17.59 -6.37
N MET A 147 -11.23 -17.65 -5.53
CA MET A 147 -11.35 -18.20 -4.16
C MET A 147 -12.37 -17.42 -3.32
N LEU A 148 -12.36 -16.09 -3.42
CA LEU A 148 -13.34 -15.25 -2.72
C LEU A 148 -14.76 -15.46 -3.28
N GLU A 149 -14.91 -15.55 -4.61
CA GLU A 149 -16.19 -15.84 -5.28
C GLU A 149 -16.75 -17.20 -4.84
N GLU A 150 -15.89 -18.22 -4.74
CA GLU A 150 -16.28 -19.52 -4.18
C GLU A 150 -16.71 -19.39 -2.71
N ALA A 151 -15.93 -18.69 -1.90
CA ALA A 151 -16.22 -18.50 -0.48
C ALA A 151 -17.54 -17.73 -0.26
N ALA A 152 -17.85 -16.75 -1.12
CA ALA A 152 -19.08 -15.97 -1.04
C ALA A 152 -20.36 -16.84 -1.22
N SER A 153 -20.26 -17.91 -2.01
CA SER A 153 -21.38 -18.81 -2.31
C SER A 153 -21.34 -20.15 -1.56
N ASP A 154 -20.19 -20.53 -0.96
CA ASP A 154 -20.05 -21.81 -0.23
C ASP A 154 -20.85 -21.80 1.09
N PRO A 155 -21.84 -22.68 1.30
CA PRO A 155 -22.64 -22.72 2.52
C PRO A 155 -21.81 -23.10 3.78
N THR A 156 -20.64 -23.70 3.63
CA THR A 156 -19.76 -24.02 4.76
C THR A 156 -18.97 -22.80 5.25
N VAL A 157 -18.83 -21.75 4.45
CA VAL A 157 -18.18 -20.50 4.85
C VAL A 157 -19.11 -19.70 5.75
N VAL A 158 -18.64 -19.38 6.95
CA VAL A 158 -19.38 -18.62 7.96
C VAL A 158 -18.92 -17.17 8.04
N SER A 159 -17.63 -16.91 7.79
CA SER A 159 -17.14 -15.53 7.78
C SER A 159 -16.01 -15.30 6.79
N ILE A 160 -15.91 -14.04 6.31
CA ILE A 160 -14.79 -13.52 5.53
C ILE A 160 -14.32 -12.23 6.18
N LYS A 161 -13.06 -12.20 6.59
CA LYS A 161 -12.41 -11.01 7.22
C LYS A 161 -11.26 -10.54 6.34
N MET A 162 -11.19 -9.23 6.11
CA MET A 162 -10.21 -8.68 5.16
C MET A 162 -9.74 -7.28 5.52
N THR A 163 -8.45 -6.99 5.27
CA THR A 163 -7.90 -5.65 5.39
C THR A 163 -7.82 -4.99 4.01
N LEU A 164 -8.36 -3.79 3.84
CA LEU A 164 -8.30 -3.02 2.60
C LEU A 164 -7.59 -1.69 2.81
N TYR A 165 -6.54 -1.45 2.03
CA TYR A 165 -5.76 -0.21 2.06
C TYR A 165 -5.99 0.64 0.81
N ARG A 166 -5.84 0.07 -0.37
CA ARG A 166 -6.09 0.68 -1.67
C ARG A 166 -6.74 -0.33 -2.57
N VAL A 167 -7.96 -0.06 -2.99
CA VAL A 167 -8.69 -0.92 -3.92
C VAL A 167 -8.82 -0.26 -5.29
N ALA A 168 -9.06 -1.06 -6.31
CA ALA A 168 -9.36 -0.55 -7.64
C ALA A 168 -10.74 0.09 -7.66
N ASP A 169 -10.88 1.12 -8.48
CA ASP A 169 -12.17 1.64 -8.89
C ASP A 169 -13.02 0.49 -9.49
N ARG A 170 -14.21 0.22 -8.99
CA ARG A 170 -15.03 -0.94 -9.34
C ARG A 170 -14.30 -2.28 -9.12
N SER A 171 -13.74 -2.46 -7.93
CA SER A 171 -13.01 -3.67 -7.55
C SER A 171 -13.92 -4.89 -7.49
N LYS A 172 -13.50 -5.98 -8.15
CA LYS A 172 -14.21 -7.26 -8.08
C LYS A 172 -14.19 -7.85 -6.67
N ILE A 173 -13.13 -7.58 -5.93
CA ILE A 173 -13.00 -8.00 -4.53
C ILE A 173 -14.11 -7.37 -3.66
N VAL A 174 -14.34 -6.06 -3.82
CA VAL A 174 -15.41 -5.36 -3.08
C VAL A 174 -16.80 -5.90 -3.47
N GLU A 175 -17.04 -6.11 -4.76
CA GLU A 175 -18.31 -6.73 -5.23
C GLU A 175 -18.52 -8.10 -4.62
N THR A 176 -17.49 -8.92 -4.54
CA THR A 176 -17.57 -10.27 -3.96
C THR A 176 -17.80 -10.24 -2.44
N LEU A 177 -17.20 -9.27 -1.72
CA LEU A 177 -17.48 -9.10 -0.29
C LEU A 177 -18.93 -8.68 -0.03
N ILE A 178 -19.49 -7.82 -0.88
CA ILE A 178 -20.90 -7.44 -0.85
C ILE A 178 -21.77 -8.69 -1.07
N GLU A 179 -21.51 -9.45 -2.12
CA GLU A 179 -22.21 -10.70 -2.42
C GLU A 179 -22.15 -11.70 -1.25
N ALA A 180 -21.00 -11.82 -0.58
CA ALA A 180 -20.86 -12.67 0.58
C ALA A 180 -21.77 -12.23 1.75
N ALA A 181 -21.84 -10.92 2.02
CA ALA A 181 -22.72 -10.38 3.06
C ALA A 181 -24.21 -10.59 2.70
N GLU A 182 -24.59 -10.33 1.45
CA GLU A 182 -25.95 -10.59 0.95
C GLU A 182 -26.33 -12.09 1.02
N ASN A 183 -25.36 -12.99 0.90
CA ASN A 183 -25.51 -14.44 1.09
C ASN A 183 -25.50 -14.85 2.58
N GLY A 184 -25.57 -13.90 3.52
CA GLY A 184 -25.72 -14.14 4.96
C GLY A 184 -24.43 -14.51 5.69
N LYS A 185 -23.26 -14.27 5.11
CA LYS A 185 -21.99 -14.49 5.79
C LYS A 185 -21.60 -13.30 6.65
N GLU A 186 -20.90 -13.56 7.77
CA GLU A 186 -20.24 -12.49 8.52
C GLU A 186 -19.09 -11.93 7.69
N VAL A 187 -19.20 -10.67 7.23
CA VAL A 187 -18.15 -10.00 6.49
C VAL A 187 -17.61 -8.83 7.31
N ILE A 188 -16.33 -8.92 7.67
CA ILE A 188 -15.63 -7.87 8.44
C ILE A 188 -14.51 -7.31 7.59
N VAL A 189 -14.59 -6.01 7.33
CA VAL A 189 -13.60 -5.32 6.49
C VAL A 189 -12.95 -4.17 7.26
N LEU A 190 -11.64 -4.26 7.45
CA LEU A 190 -10.89 -3.10 7.92
C LEU A 190 -10.51 -2.23 6.73
N VAL A 191 -10.95 -0.97 6.75
CA VAL A 191 -10.67 0.02 5.71
C VAL A 191 -9.73 1.08 6.26
N GLU A 192 -8.54 1.24 5.65
CA GLU A 192 -7.62 2.31 5.99
C GLU A 192 -7.99 3.59 5.21
N LEU A 193 -8.73 4.49 5.86
CA LEU A 193 -9.17 5.75 5.24
C LEU A 193 -8.05 6.75 5.02
N ARG A 194 -6.93 6.63 5.76
CA ARG A 194 -5.74 7.49 5.61
C ARG A 194 -4.80 7.06 4.47
N ALA A 195 -5.31 6.25 3.51
CA ALA A 195 -4.57 5.89 2.31
C ALA A 195 -4.45 7.12 1.40
N ARG A 196 -3.29 7.79 1.41
CA ARG A 196 -3.04 9.04 0.67
C ARG A 196 -3.47 8.92 -0.80
N PHE A 197 -4.23 9.91 -1.28
CA PHE A 197 -4.79 10.04 -2.64
C PHE A 197 -5.90 9.07 -3.03
N ASP A 198 -6.27 8.12 -2.16
CA ASP A 198 -7.37 7.17 -2.39
C ASP A 198 -8.52 7.36 -1.38
N GLU A 199 -8.45 8.40 -0.53
CA GLU A 199 -9.40 8.61 0.55
C GLU A 199 -10.85 8.68 0.07
N ALA A 200 -11.11 9.44 -1.01
CA ALA A 200 -12.47 9.57 -1.54
C ALA A 200 -13.02 8.23 -2.08
N ASN A 201 -12.17 7.45 -2.75
CA ASN A 201 -12.54 6.12 -3.25
C ASN A 201 -12.79 5.15 -2.08
N ASN A 202 -11.95 5.19 -1.04
CA ASN A 202 -12.12 4.33 0.13
C ASN A 202 -13.38 4.69 0.93
N ILE A 203 -13.73 5.98 1.02
CA ILE A 203 -14.97 6.44 1.66
C ILE A 203 -16.20 5.93 0.88
N GLU A 204 -16.21 6.07 -0.44
CA GLU A 204 -17.33 5.60 -1.28
C GLU A 204 -17.48 4.08 -1.21
N MET A 205 -16.37 3.36 -1.27
CA MET A 205 -16.34 1.91 -1.11
C MET A 205 -16.88 1.48 0.27
N SER A 206 -16.50 2.19 1.34
CA SER A 206 -16.94 1.84 2.68
C SER A 206 -18.47 1.98 2.82
N LYS A 207 -19.08 3.02 2.23
CA LYS A 207 -20.53 3.17 2.21
C LYS A 207 -21.23 1.98 1.56
N ARG A 208 -20.76 1.55 0.40
CA ARG A 208 -21.33 0.40 -0.33
C ARG A 208 -21.24 -0.90 0.47
N LEU A 209 -20.10 -1.13 1.14
CA LEU A 209 -19.91 -2.32 1.99
C LEU A 209 -20.87 -2.30 3.20
N GLU A 210 -21.00 -1.15 3.86
CA GLU A 210 -21.89 -0.98 5.01
C GLU A 210 -23.36 -1.15 4.62
N GLU A 211 -23.80 -0.56 3.51
CA GLU A 211 -25.15 -0.73 2.95
C GLU A 211 -25.50 -2.20 2.64
N ALA A 212 -24.50 -3.00 2.28
CA ALA A 212 -24.66 -4.44 2.05
C ALA A 212 -24.63 -5.29 3.35
N GLY A 213 -24.42 -4.66 4.52
CA GLY A 213 -24.41 -5.34 5.82
C GLY A 213 -23.01 -5.82 6.26
N CYS A 214 -21.93 -5.39 5.61
CA CYS A 214 -20.58 -5.66 6.09
C CYS A 214 -20.30 -4.86 7.36
N GLN A 215 -19.61 -5.48 8.32
CA GLN A 215 -19.07 -4.75 9.46
C GLN A 215 -17.76 -4.08 9.07
N LEU A 216 -17.67 -2.76 9.26
CA LEU A 216 -16.48 -1.99 8.92
C LEU A 216 -15.68 -1.63 10.18
N LEU A 217 -14.36 -1.70 10.04
CA LEU A 217 -13.39 -1.24 11.03
C LEU A 217 -12.53 -0.14 10.38
N TYR A 218 -12.27 0.94 11.08
CA TYR A 218 -11.55 2.10 10.57
C TYR A 218 -10.23 2.32 11.33
N GLY A 219 -9.21 1.54 10.95
CA GLY A 219 -7.86 1.73 11.47
C GLY A 219 -7.68 1.39 12.95
N LEU A 220 -6.55 1.80 13.49
CA LEU A 220 -6.12 1.61 14.89
C LEU A 220 -5.52 2.93 15.37
N GLY A 221 -6.31 3.86 15.89
CA GLY A 221 -5.80 5.08 16.51
C GLY A 221 -4.56 5.67 15.82
N ASP A 222 -3.41 5.57 16.46
CA ASP A 222 -2.13 6.12 15.98
C ASP A 222 -1.45 5.26 14.89
N TYR A 223 -1.89 4.02 14.69
CA TYR A 223 -1.29 3.12 13.70
C TYR A 223 -2.03 3.13 12.38
N LYS A 224 -1.28 3.05 11.27
CA LYS A 224 -1.84 2.72 9.96
C LYS A 224 -1.85 1.21 9.77
N VAL A 225 -3.02 0.66 9.47
CA VAL A 225 -3.11 -0.75 9.12
C VAL A 225 -2.70 -0.95 7.67
N HIS A 226 -1.48 -1.46 7.47
CA HIS A 226 -0.91 -1.68 6.14
C HIS A 226 -0.80 -3.17 5.77
N SER A 227 -1.31 -4.08 6.59
CA SER A 227 -1.36 -5.52 6.32
C SER A 227 -2.22 -5.82 5.09
N LYS A 228 -1.92 -6.92 4.41
CA LYS A 228 -2.73 -7.50 3.35
C LYS A 228 -3.07 -8.91 3.79
N LEU A 229 -4.17 -9.01 4.51
CA LEU A 229 -4.63 -10.22 5.17
C LEU A 229 -6.11 -10.46 4.83
N CYS A 230 -6.40 -11.67 4.37
CA CYS A 230 -7.74 -12.18 4.17
C CYS A 230 -7.89 -13.51 4.90
N LEU A 231 -8.92 -13.65 5.70
CA LEU A 231 -9.25 -14.86 6.44
C LEU A 231 -10.66 -15.31 6.08
N ILE A 232 -10.78 -16.54 5.57
CA ILE A 232 -12.04 -17.23 5.33
C ILE A 232 -12.17 -18.29 6.41
N THR A 233 -13.29 -18.24 7.18
CA THR A 233 -13.60 -19.23 8.19
C THR A 233 -14.73 -20.13 7.68
N ARG A 234 -14.51 -21.43 7.73
CA ARG A 234 -15.48 -22.46 7.38
C ARG A 234 -15.89 -23.26 8.62
N SER A 235 -17.13 -23.69 8.63
CA SER A 235 -17.67 -24.59 9.67
C SER A 235 -18.26 -25.84 9.00
N VAL A 236 -17.66 -26.98 9.31
CA VAL A 236 -18.12 -28.29 8.83
C VAL A 236 -18.26 -29.20 10.04
N ASN A 237 -19.44 -29.75 10.29
CA ASN A 237 -19.72 -30.62 11.44
C ASN A 237 -19.29 -30.00 12.79
N ASN A 238 -19.56 -28.70 12.99
CA ASN A 238 -19.16 -27.91 14.16
C ASN A 238 -17.65 -27.80 14.37
N THR A 239 -16.86 -28.09 13.35
CA THR A 239 -15.41 -27.87 13.37
C THR A 239 -15.08 -26.68 12.47
N PHE A 240 -14.34 -25.71 13.02
CA PHE A 240 -13.87 -24.56 12.24
C PHE A 240 -12.57 -24.91 11.53
N SER A 241 -12.46 -24.40 10.31
CA SER A 241 -11.22 -24.44 9.53
C SER A 241 -11.00 -23.10 8.85
N TYR A 242 -9.74 -22.80 8.56
CA TYR A 242 -9.30 -21.53 8.03
C TYR A 242 -8.65 -21.67 6.66
N ILE A 243 -8.91 -20.70 5.80
CA ILE A 243 -8.12 -20.42 4.61
C ILE A 243 -7.64 -18.99 4.73
N THR A 244 -6.35 -18.78 4.65
CA THR A 244 -5.72 -17.49 4.86
C THR A 244 -4.96 -17.07 3.61
N GLN A 245 -5.13 -15.82 3.21
CA GLN A 245 -4.27 -15.21 2.21
C GLN A 245 -3.49 -14.06 2.85
N ILE A 246 -2.17 -14.04 2.60
CA ILE A 246 -1.25 -13.02 3.08
C ILE A 246 -0.50 -12.48 1.88
N GLY A 247 -0.42 -11.16 1.74
CA GLY A 247 0.25 -10.54 0.60
C GLY A 247 1.18 -9.40 0.98
N THR A 248 2.16 -9.15 0.14
CA THR A 248 3.00 -7.94 0.21
C THR A 248 2.36 -6.76 -0.53
N GLY A 249 1.53 -7.04 -1.54
CA GLY A 249 0.85 -6.07 -2.40
C GLY A 249 -0.60 -5.81 -2.02
N ASN A 250 -1.08 -4.60 -2.32
CA ASN A 250 -2.47 -4.22 -2.05
C ASN A 250 -3.47 -5.06 -2.86
N TYR A 251 -4.69 -5.20 -2.34
CA TYR A 251 -5.82 -5.82 -3.03
C TYR A 251 -6.36 -4.90 -4.13
N ASN A 252 -5.58 -4.76 -5.19
CA ASN A 252 -5.90 -3.88 -6.30
C ASN A 252 -5.50 -4.53 -7.62
N GLU A 253 -6.50 -4.89 -8.42
CA GLU A 253 -6.35 -5.65 -9.68
C GLU A 253 -5.54 -4.90 -10.74
N LYS A 254 -5.48 -3.56 -10.66
CA LYS A 254 -4.68 -2.74 -11.57
C LYS A 254 -3.22 -2.74 -11.15
N THR A 255 -2.95 -2.50 -9.86
CA THR A 255 -1.58 -2.39 -9.36
C THR A 255 -0.87 -3.74 -9.29
N SER A 256 -1.60 -4.86 -9.09
CA SER A 256 -1.02 -6.21 -9.13
C SER A 256 -0.39 -6.57 -10.48
N ARG A 257 -0.78 -5.88 -11.55
CA ARG A 257 -0.17 -6.05 -12.89
C ARG A 257 1.09 -5.23 -13.09
N LEU A 258 1.46 -4.46 -12.09
CA LEU A 258 2.48 -3.42 -12.15
C LEU A 258 3.62 -3.65 -11.17
N TYR A 259 3.33 -4.07 -9.96
CA TYR A 259 4.28 -4.24 -8.87
C TYR A 259 4.71 -5.69 -8.72
N THR A 260 5.97 -5.88 -8.31
CA THR A 260 6.44 -7.20 -7.89
C THR A 260 6.04 -7.41 -6.44
N ASP A 261 5.09 -8.31 -6.26
CA ASP A 261 4.54 -8.69 -4.97
C ASP A 261 4.35 -10.20 -4.89
N LEU A 262 4.31 -10.71 -3.66
CA LEU A 262 3.99 -12.11 -3.38
C LEU A 262 2.64 -12.20 -2.67
N SER A 263 1.92 -13.27 -2.95
CA SER A 263 0.64 -13.60 -2.31
C SER A 263 0.64 -15.09 -1.96
N LEU A 264 0.71 -15.40 -0.67
CA LEU A 264 0.56 -16.77 -0.15
C LEU A 264 -0.92 -17.01 0.13
N ILE A 265 -1.43 -18.14 -0.35
CA ILE A 265 -2.76 -18.67 -0.01
C ILE A 265 -2.56 -20.05 0.62
N THR A 266 -3.05 -20.24 1.83
CA THR A 266 -2.78 -21.45 2.63
C THR A 266 -4.01 -21.89 3.43
N ALA A 267 -4.12 -23.20 3.64
CA ALA A 267 -5.04 -23.82 4.59
C ALA A 267 -4.36 -24.22 5.90
N ASN A 268 -3.17 -23.70 6.18
CA ASN A 268 -2.48 -23.95 7.45
C ASN A 268 -3.29 -23.35 8.61
N GLN A 269 -3.71 -24.22 9.54
CA GLN A 269 -4.60 -23.85 10.63
C GLN A 269 -3.92 -22.96 11.69
N GLU A 270 -2.61 -23.08 11.90
CA GLU A 270 -1.86 -22.24 12.82
C GLU A 270 -1.80 -20.79 12.29
N ILE A 271 -1.51 -20.61 10.99
CA ILE A 271 -1.55 -19.31 10.33
C ILE A 271 -2.97 -18.74 10.39
N GLY A 272 -3.98 -19.58 10.18
CA GLY A 272 -5.39 -19.19 10.28
C GLY A 272 -5.78 -18.74 11.69
N ALA A 273 -5.31 -19.40 12.72
CA ALA A 273 -5.53 -19.04 14.11
C ALA A 273 -4.87 -17.69 14.46
N ASP A 274 -3.63 -17.45 14.03
CA ASP A 274 -2.96 -16.17 14.19
C ASP A 274 -3.72 -15.04 13.45
N ALA A 275 -4.18 -15.29 12.22
CA ALA A 275 -4.99 -14.35 11.47
C ALA A 275 -6.32 -14.02 12.17
N ALA A 276 -6.97 -15.03 12.77
CA ALA A 276 -8.18 -14.84 13.57
C ALA A 276 -7.91 -13.97 14.81
N ALA A 277 -6.78 -14.21 15.50
CA ALA A 277 -6.36 -13.39 16.63
C ALA A 277 -6.09 -11.92 16.21
N VAL A 278 -5.44 -11.71 15.05
CA VAL A 278 -5.22 -10.37 14.49
C VAL A 278 -6.56 -9.66 14.27
N PHE A 279 -7.53 -10.28 13.61
CA PHE A 279 -8.84 -9.66 13.40
C PHE A 279 -9.62 -9.43 14.69
N ALA A 280 -9.50 -10.34 15.67
CA ALA A 280 -10.12 -10.15 16.98
C ALA A 280 -9.53 -8.95 17.75
N ALA A 281 -8.21 -8.75 17.68
CA ALA A 281 -7.55 -7.58 18.26
C ALA A 281 -7.97 -6.29 17.53
N LEU A 282 -7.98 -6.30 16.19
CA LEU A 282 -8.42 -5.17 15.38
C LEU A 282 -9.87 -4.72 15.69
N GLN A 283 -10.78 -5.67 15.95
CA GLN A 283 -12.16 -5.36 16.33
C GLN A 283 -12.26 -4.67 17.70
N LYS A 284 -11.29 -4.88 18.59
CA LYS A 284 -11.20 -4.21 19.90
C LYS A 284 -10.41 -2.91 19.85
N GLY A 285 -9.82 -2.54 18.71
CA GLY A 285 -8.91 -1.41 18.60
C GLY A 285 -7.53 -1.68 19.22
N GLU A 286 -7.14 -2.95 19.28
CA GLU A 286 -5.90 -3.41 19.93
C GLU A 286 -4.92 -3.98 18.91
N THR A 287 -3.66 -4.15 19.31
CA THR A 287 -2.62 -4.89 18.60
C THR A 287 -2.42 -6.27 19.20
N VAL A 288 -1.89 -7.21 18.42
CA VAL A 288 -1.53 -8.53 18.92
C VAL A 288 -0.17 -8.47 19.61
N ASP A 289 -0.07 -9.01 20.83
CA ASP A 289 1.16 -8.99 21.59
C ASP A 289 2.13 -10.10 21.17
N ASP A 290 1.63 -11.24 20.75
CA ASP A 290 2.41 -12.39 20.27
C ASP A 290 1.65 -13.17 19.19
N SER A 291 2.39 -13.92 18.37
CA SER A 291 1.87 -14.78 17.31
C SER A 291 2.83 -15.93 17.02
N ASN A 292 2.29 -17.09 16.60
CA ASN A 292 3.11 -18.28 16.38
C ASN A 292 3.80 -18.27 15.01
N GLN A 293 3.05 -18.03 13.96
CA GLN A 293 3.51 -18.12 12.57
C GLN A 293 3.58 -16.76 11.90
N LEU A 294 2.62 -15.86 12.17
CA LEU A 294 2.60 -14.53 11.59
C LEU A 294 3.54 -13.57 12.31
N LEU A 295 4.28 -12.78 11.57
CA LEU A 295 5.08 -11.68 12.11
C LEU A 295 4.24 -10.40 12.12
N VAL A 296 3.67 -10.06 13.28
CA VAL A 296 2.74 -8.94 13.42
C VAL A 296 3.44 -7.72 14.03
N ALA A 297 3.46 -6.61 13.28
CA ALA A 297 3.90 -5.32 13.83
C ALA A 297 2.77 -4.67 14.64
N PRO A 298 3.10 -3.87 15.70
CA PRO A 298 4.44 -3.49 16.12
C PRO A 298 5.13 -4.48 17.07
N ASN A 299 4.39 -5.38 17.75
CA ASN A 299 4.88 -6.04 18.95
C ASN A 299 5.82 -7.23 18.70
N CYS A 300 5.57 -8.05 17.67
CA CYS A 300 6.37 -9.26 17.46
C CYS A 300 7.20 -9.31 16.17
N LEU A 301 6.96 -8.43 15.20
CA LEU A 301 7.70 -8.45 13.93
C LEU A 301 9.19 -8.16 14.11
N GLN A 302 9.56 -7.05 14.79
CA GLN A 302 10.96 -6.62 14.91
C GLN A 302 11.79 -7.64 15.67
N ASN A 303 11.31 -8.10 16.84
CA ASN A 303 12.01 -9.04 17.69
C ASN A 303 12.26 -10.38 16.98
N ARG A 304 11.30 -10.86 16.20
CA ARG A 304 11.43 -12.10 15.43
C ARG A 304 12.46 -11.96 14.31
N ILE A 305 12.49 -10.81 13.60
CA ILE A 305 13.51 -10.54 12.58
C ILE A 305 14.90 -10.48 13.21
N LEU A 306 15.06 -9.81 14.36
CA LEU A 306 16.34 -9.78 15.09
C LEU A 306 16.79 -11.20 15.46
N SER A 307 15.90 -12.03 16.01
CA SER A 307 16.17 -13.44 16.32
C SER A 307 16.58 -14.26 15.10
N MET A 308 15.90 -14.08 13.96
CA MET A 308 16.25 -14.79 12.71
C MET A 308 17.63 -14.38 12.19
N ILE A 309 18.05 -13.13 12.41
CA ILE A 309 19.41 -12.70 12.06
C ILE A 309 20.42 -13.30 13.04
N ASP A 310 20.11 -13.36 14.33
CA ASP A 310 20.96 -14.02 15.34
C ASP A 310 21.19 -15.50 15.01
N GLU A 311 20.18 -16.23 14.55
CA GLU A 311 20.31 -17.61 14.07
C GLU A 311 21.33 -17.73 12.92
N GLN A 312 21.41 -16.75 12.01
CA GLN A 312 22.41 -16.77 10.95
C GLN A 312 23.83 -16.45 11.48
N ILE A 313 23.92 -15.57 12.48
CA ILE A 313 25.19 -15.31 13.17
C ILE A 313 25.71 -16.58 13.85
N ASP A 314 24.84 -17.30 14.53
CA ASP A 314 25.19 -18.53 15.24
C ASP A 314 25.58 -19.66 14.30
N LYS A 315 24.95 -19.77 13.11
CA LYS A 315 25.40 -20.69 12.06
C LYS A 315 26.86 -20.42 11.67
N VAL A 316 27.22 -19.17 11.42
CA VAL A 316 28.60 -18.82 11.05
C VAL A 316 29.57 -19.13 12.18
N LYS A 317 29.23 -18.84 13.45
CA LYS A 317 30.04 -19.20 14.61
C LYS A 317 30.29 -20.71 14.73
N ASN A 318 29.33 -21.52 14.28
CA ASN A 318 29.41 -22.97 14.25
C ASN A 318 30.12 -23.52 12.99
N GLY A 319 30.64 -22.64 12.11
CA GLY A 319 31.34 -23.02 10.90
C GLY A 319 30.43 -23.37 9.71
N GLU A 320 29.15 -23.00 9.79
CA GLU A 320 28.17 -23.13 8.71
C GLU A 320 28.06 -21.82 7.90
N GLU A 321 27.43 -21.88 6.73
CA GLU A 321 27.13 -20.68 5.94
C GLU A 321 25.90 -19.94 6.51
N GLY A 322 26.06 -18.67 6.84
CA GLY A 322 24.98 -17.75 7.21
C GLY A 322 24.59 -16.85 6.03
N TYR A 323 23.31 -16.71 5.79
CA TYR A 323 22.77 -15.85 4.72
C TYR A 323 21.52 -15.08 5.13
N VAL A 324 21.51 -13.79 4.82
CA VAL A 324 20.32 -12.93 4.99
C VAL A 324 20.00 -12.25 3.65
N GLY A 325 18.84 -12.60 3.09
CA GLY A 325 18.30 -11.97 1.88
C GLY A 325 17.06 -11.15 2.22
N VAL A 326 17.07 -9.85 1.90
CA VAL A 326 15.95 -8.94 2.21
C VAL A 326 15.54 -8.16 0.97
N LYS A 327 14.22 -8.17 0.68
CA LYS A 327 13.57 -7.25 -0.23
C LYS A 327 12.61 -6.38 0.55
N ILE A 328 12.84 -5.06 0.55
CA ILE A 328 12.09 -4.12 1.38
C ILE A 328 11.91 -2.76 0.69
N ASN A 329 10.83 -2.06 1.02
CA ASN A 329 10.59 -0.73 0.48
C ASN A 329 11.57 0.31 1.03
N SER A 330 11.83 0.27 2.34
CA SER A 330 12.74 1.20 3.02
C SER A 330 13.40 0.49 4.19
N LEU A 331 14.67 0.80 4.44
CA LEU A 331 15.46 0.30 5.56
C LEU A 331 15.91 1.48 6.41
N THR A 332 15.15 1.77 7.47
CA THR A 332 15.36 2.93 8.36
C THR A 332 15.39 2.56 9.84
N ASP A 333 14.98 1.33 10.19
CA ASP A 333 14.95 0.86 11.56
C ASP A 333 16.37 0.69 12.12
N LYS A 334 16.66 1.42 13.19
CA LYS A 334 18.00 1.47 13.77
C LYS A 334 18.46 0.11 14.30
N LEU A 335 17.59 -0.60 15.02
CA LEU A 335 17.94 -1.89 15.64
C LEU A 335 18.21 -2.96 14.58
N ILE A 336 17.38 -3.01 13.52
CA ILE A 336 17.62 -3.91 12.39
C ILE A 336 18.93 -3.57 11.68
N ILE A 337 19.23 -2.29 11.46
CA ILE A 337 20.50 -1.87 10.82
C ILE A 337 21.69 -2.27 11.68
N GLU A 338 21.66 -2.02 12.97
CA GLU A 338 22.72 -2.39 13.90
C GLU A 338 22.93 -3.92 13.91
N LYS A 339 21.85 -4.71 13.91
CA LYS A 339 21.90 -6.17 13.84
C LYS A 339 22.45 -6.69 12.50
N LEU A 340 22.13 -6.06 11.38
CA LEU A 340 22.72 -6.39 10.07
C LEU A 340 24.23 -6.09 10.02
N ILE A 341 24.68 -5.01 10.68
CA ILE A 341 26.11 -4.70 10.80
C ILE A 341 26.82 -5.78 11.64
N GLU A 342 26.24 -6.15 12.79
CA GLU A 342 26.76 -7.24 13.64
C GLU A 342 26.87 -8.55 12.85
N ALA A 343 25.83 -8.90 12.11
CA ALA A 343 25.82 -10.10 11.26
C ALA A 343 26.91 -10.06 10.17
N SER A 344 27.10 -8.92 9.53
CA SER A 344 28.20 -8.73 8.56
C SER A 344 29.57 -8.90 9.20
N GLN A 345 29.78 -8.34 10.39
CA GLN A 345 31.03 -8.49 11.15
C GLN A 345 31.29 -9.94 11.57
N ALA A 346 30.22 -10.72 11.85
CA ALA A 346 30.30 -12.13 12.14
C ALA A 346 30.58 -13.00 10.91
N GLY A 347 30.50 -12.46 9.69
CA GLY A 347 30.77 -13.18 8.44
C GLY A 347 29.50 -13.65 7.70
N VAL A 348 28.32 -13.26 8.14
CA VAL A 348 27.07 -13.55 7.43
C VAL A 348 27.02 -12.78 6.11
N LYS A 349 26.71 -13.47 5.01
CA LYS A 349 26.49 -12.84 3.70
C LYS A 349 25.12 -12.20 3.65
N ILE A 350 25.05 -10.93 3.27
CA ILE A 350 23.81 -10.15 3.30
C ILE A 350 23.55 -9.49 1.95
N ASP A 351 22.40 -9.79 1.36
CA ASP A 351 21.90 -9.20 0.13
C ASP A 351 20.63 -8.39 0.41
N LEU A 352 20.69 -7.08 0.20
CA LEU A 352 19.56 -6.17 0.43
C LEU A 352 19.08 -5.59 -0.90
N GLU A 353 17.81 -5.79 -1.22
CA GLU A 353 17.11 -5.08 -2.30
C GLU A 353 16.21 -4.03 -1.67
N VAL A 354 16.63 -2.76 -1.70
CA VAL A 354 15.91 -1.65 -1.07
C VAL A 354 15.42 -0.68 -2.14
N ARG A 355 14.10 -0.53 -2.25
CA ARG A 355 13.48 0.29 -3.28
C ARG A 355 13.59 1.80 -3.04
N GLY A 356 13.48 2.23 -1.78
CA GLY A 356 13.40 3.63 -1.37
C GLY A 356 14.53 4.02 -0.44
N ILE A 357 14.19 4.55 0.74
CA ILE A 357 15.16 5.04 1.73
C ILE A 357 16.01 3.87 2.26
N CYS A 358 17.33 4.02 2.19
CA CYS A 358 18.28 3.04 2.72
C CYS A 358 19.28 3.76 3.63
N CYS A 359 19.21 3.49 4.94
CA CYS A 359 20.07 4.13 5.94
C CYS A 359 21.31 3.28 6.30
N ILE A 360 21.67 2.28 5.48
CA ILE A 360 22.91 1.52 5.61
C ILE A 360 23.82 1.76 4.40
N LYS A 361 25.11 1.98 4.64
CA LYS A 361 26.12 2.09 3.59
C LYS A 361 26.85 0.76 3.45
N PRO A 362 26.77 0.08 2.31
CA PRO A 362 27.48 -1.18 2.09
C PRO A 362 28.99 -0.99 1.89
N GLY A 363 29.79 -2.04 2.12
CA GLY A 363 31.22 -2.09 1.82
C GLY A 363 32.10 -1.19 2.70
N VAL A 364 31.66 -0.84 3.90
CA VAL A 364 32.47 -0.12 4.90
C VAL A 364 33.34 -1.14 5.62
N LYS A 365 34.67 -1.03 5.43
CA LYS A 365 35.66 -1.97 5.96
C LYS A 365 35.51 -2.16 7.48
N GLY A 366 35.42 -3.41 7.90
CA GLY A 366 35.27 -3.82 9.30
C GLY A 366 33.84 -3.72 9.85
N TYR A 367 32.87 -3.26 9.03
CA TYR A 367 31.49 -3.10 9.45
C TYR A 367 30.50 -3.79 8.50
N THR A 368 30.52 -3.41 7.22
CA THR A 368 29.52 -3.85 6.24
C THR A 368 30.17 -4.51 5.02
N ASP A 369 31.33 -5.16 5.21
CA ASP A 369 32.09 -5.82 4.14
C ASP A 369 31.25 -6.89 3.43
N ASN A 370 30.39 -7.59 4.16
CA ASN A 370 29.56 -8.69 3.68
C ASN A 370 28.15 -8.25 3.27
N ILE A 371 27.89 -6.93 3.22
CA ILE A 371 26.60 -6.37 2.83
C ILE A 371 26.65 -5.87 1.40
N ARG A 372 25.79 -6.40 0.55
CA ARG A 372 25.51 -5.88 -0.77
C ARG A 372 24.11 -5.23 -0.79
N VAL A 373 24.01 -4.02 -1.31
CA VAL A 373 22.76 -3.31 -1.48
C VAL A 373 22.49 -3.06 -2.96
N VAL A 374 21.29 -3.41 -3.41
CA VAL A 374 20.81 -3.09 -4.74
C VAL A 374 19.50 -2.30 -4.59
N SER A 375 19.37 -1.22 -5.35
CA SER A 375 18.11 -0.47 -5.42
C SER A 375 17.41 -0.76 -6.74
N VAL A 376 16.21 -1.32 -6.66
CA VAL A 376 15.34 -1.54 -7.80
C VAL A 376 14.05 -0.75 -7.54
N ALA A 377 14.01 0.46 -8.09
CA ALA A 377 12.83 1.30 -8.00
C ALA A 377 11.72 0.71 -8.87
N VAL A 378 10.80 0.00 -8.29
CA VAL A 378 9.61 -0.60 -8.92
C VAL A 378 9.95 -1.36 -10.22
N SER A 379 9.36 -2.49 -10.53
CA SER A 379 9.56 -3.20 -11.80
C SER A 379 9.14 -2.40 -13.05
N TYR A 380 8.88 -1.15 -12.87
CA TYR A 380 8.69 -0.13 -13.88
C TYR A 380 9.86 0.82 -13.88
N THR A 381 10.43 1.00 -15.02
CA THR A 381 11.21 2.17 -15.39
C THR A 381 10.38 3.46 -15.47
N HIS A 382 9.14 3.42 -15.02
CA HIS A 382 8.27 4.59 -15.01
C HIS A 382 8.47 5.30 -13.68
N LEU A 383 9.10 6.43 -13.74
CA LEU A 383 9.07 7.44 -12.71
C LEU A 383 7.63 7.67 -12.29
N ARG A 384 7.24 7.16 -11.15
CA ARG A 384 6.15 7.76 -10.41
C ARG A 384 6.67 9.05 -9.83
N ALA A 385 6.53 10.13 -10.59
CA ALA A 385 6.90 11.48 -10.16
C ALA A 385 6.27 11.88 -8.81
N HIS A 386 5.24 11.16 -8.36
CA HIS A 386 4.55 11.40 -7.10
C HIS A 386 5.17 10.70 -5.88
N GLU A 387 5.94 9.64 -6.06
CA GLU A 387 6.58 8.96 -4.92
C GLU A 387 7.98 9.51 -4.61
N THR A 388 8.61 10.16 -5.58
CA THR A 388 9.94 10.77 -5.39
C THR A 388 9.88 12.18 -4.83
N SER A 389 8.77 12.90 -4.96
CA SER A 389 8.60 14.26 -4.44
C SER A 389 8.06 14.32 -3.00
N LEU A 390 7.67 13.19 -2.40
CA LEU A 390 7.11 13.14 -1.05
C LEU A 390 8.07 12.58 0.00
N HIS A 391 9.32 12.30 -0.37
CA HIS A 391 10.35 11.77 0.52
C HIS A 391 11.62 12.63 0.57
N LEU A 392 11.53 13.89 0.14
CA LEU A 392 12.57 14.92 0.35
C LEU A 392 12.09 15.94 1.38
#